data_3de79fc45d0cc297521ce3703f6bbf04
#
_entry.id   3de79fc45d0cc297521ce3703f6bbf04
#
_cell.length_a   1.000
_cell.length_b   1.000
_cell.length_c   1.000
_cell.angle_alpha   90.00
_cell.angle_beta   90.00
_cell.angle_gamma   90.00
#
_symmetry.space_group_name_H-M   'P 1'
#
loop_
_entity.id
_entity.type
_entity.pdbx_description
1 polymer ?
#
loop_
_entity_poly.entity_id
_entity_poly.type
_entity_poly.pdbx_seq_one_letter_code
_entity_poly.pdbx_strand_id
1 'polypeptide(L)'
;MKLTEEINRIKEVMFESLQGEDKKEYFQDEMDEIERAVQDLSRDEDLETTVKDVKLAFHNGKEIDLTKDIWSKLENTESNQIKKGEMKKVEVLAKQYNKSLPSELKKALLKGDYGRPMILKFGDRYHLVAGNTRLCTAAALGMTPKVLIAEV
;
A
#
# COMPACT_ATOMS: atom_id res chain seq x y z
N MET A 1 -23.47 0.25 11.39
CA MET A 1 -23.20 -0.18 9.99
C MET A 1 -22.76 -1.62 9.97
N LYS A 2 -23.22 -2.39 9.04
CA LYS A 2 -22.83 -3.79 8.92
C LYS A 2 -21.45 -3.90 8.28
N LEU A 3 -20.67 -4.88 8.72
CA LEU A 3 -19.32 -5.14 8.22
C LEU A 3 -19.26 -5.25 6.67
N THR A 4 -20.29 -5.87 6.07
CA THR A 4 -20.38 -6.03 4.62
C THR A 4 -20.43 -4.69 3.88
N GLU A 5 -21.16 -3.70 4.43
CA GLU A 5 -21.24 -2.36 3.83
C GLU A 5 -19.90 -1.63 3.92
N GLU A 6 -19.19 -1.80 5.03
CA GLU A 6 -17.88 -1.19 5.24
C GLU A 6 -16.83 -1.78 4.30
N ILE A 7 -16.85 -3.10 4.11
CA ILE A 7 -15.97 -3.77 3.15
C ILE A 7 -16.26 -3.28 1.72
N ASN A 8 -17.53 -3.12 1.35
CA ASN A 8 -17.91 -2.62 0.03
C ASN A 8 -17.41 -1.20 -0.20
N ARG A 9 -17.44 -0.34 0.81
CA ARG A 9 -16.91 1.03 0.70
C ARG A 9 -15.40 1.05 0.52
N ILE A 10 -14.66 0.18 1.22
CA ILE A 10 -13.22 0.03 1.00
C ILE A 10 -12.97 -0.38 -0.45
N LYS A 11 -13.77 -1.31 -0.98
CA LYS A 11 -13.71 -1.73 -2.38
C LYS A 11 -13.88 -0.55 -3.32
N GLU A 12 -14.89 0.29 -3.11
CA GLU A 12 -15.16 1.45 -3.95
C GLU A 12 -13.97 2.41 -3.98
N VAL A 13 -13.42 2.75 -2.82
CA VAL A 13 -12.26 3.65 -2.71
C VAL A 13 -11.06 3.10 -3.47
N MET A 14 -10.80 1.81 -3.35
CA MET A 14 -9.69 1.17 -4.06
C MET A 14 -9.95 1.09 -5.58
N PHE A 15 -11.17 0.78 -5.98
CA PHE A 15 -11.54 0.65 -7.38
C PHE A 15 -11.50 1.97 -8.14
N GLU A 16 -11.78 3.09 -7.50
CA GLU A 16 -11.72 4.42 -8.13
C GLU A 16 -10.31 4.77 -8.62
N SER A 17 -9.28 4.21 -8.00
CA SER A 17 -7.89 4.49 -8.38
C SER A 17 -7.35 3.58 -9.49
N LEU A 18 -8.14 2.62 -9.98
CA LEU A 18 -7.73 1.63 -10.98
C LEU A 18 -8.71 1.57 -12.15
N GLN A 19 -8.26 1.05 -13.29
CA GLN A 19 -9.08 0.88 -14.49
C GLN A 19 -9.08 -0.57 -14.97
N GLY A 20 -10.22 -1.02 -15.54
CA GLY A 20 -10.35 -2.29 -16.22
C GLY A 20 -10.28 -3.52 -15.31
N GLU A 21 -9.81 -4.63 -15.87
CA GLU A 21 -9.74 -5.92 -15.21
C GLU A 21 -8.72 -5.97 -14.08
N ASP A 22 -7.69 -5.14 -14.13
CA ASP A 22 -6.66 -5.04 -13.11
C ASP A 22 -7.24 -4.68 -11.73
N LYS A 23 -8.40 -4.03 -11.70
CA LYS A 23 -9.10 -3.68 -10.46
C LYS A 23 -9.43 -4.87 -9.58
N LYS A 24 -9.88 -5.98 -10.17
CA LYS A 24 -10.31 -7.17 -9.39
C LYS A 24 -9.12 -7.87 -8.74
N GLU A 25 -8.06 -8.11 -9.51
CA GLU A 25 -6.85 -8.76 -8.99
C GLU A 25 -6.19 -7.89 -7.94
N TYR A 26 -6.05 -6.60 -8.22
CA TYR A 26 -5.49 -5.64 -7.29
C TYR A 26 -6.24 -5.67 -5.96
N PHE A 27 -7.55 -5.63 -6.01
CA PHE A 27 -8.37 -5.58 -4.80
C PHE A 27 -8.24 -6.85 -3.95
N GLN A 28 -8.24 -8.03 -4.57
CA GLN A 28 -8.09 -9.28 -3.84
C GLN A 28 -6.72 -9.37 -3.16
N ASP A 29 -5.66 -8.99 -3.86
CA ASP A 29 -4.31 -8.97 -3.31
C ASP A 29 -4.22 -8.00 -2.11
N GLU A 30 -4.86 -6.84 -2.18
CA GLU A 30 -4.85 -5.87 -1.10
C GLU A 30 -5.59 -6.38 0.15
N MET A 31 -6.69 -7.11 -0.03
CA MET A 31 -7.41 -7.73 1.09
C MET A 31 -6.57 -8.82 1.76
N ASP A 32 -5.90 -9.65 0.98
CA ASP A 32 -5.00 -10.69 1.50
C ASP A 32 -3.82 -10.06 2.26
N GLU A 33 -3.30 -8.95 1.77
CA GLU A 33 -2.22 -8.20 2.43
C GLU A 33 -2.68 -7.60 3.76
N ILE A 34 -3.91 -7.11 3.85
CA ILE A 34 -4.47 -6.63 5.13
C ILE A 34 -4.51 -7.77 6.15
N GLU A 35 -5.02 -8.93 5.75
CA GLU A 35 -5.07 -10.10 6.63
C GLU A 35 -3.69 -10.53 7.10
N ARG A 36 -2.72 -10.56 6.20
CA ARG A 36 -1.34 -10.93 6.51
C ARG A 36 -0.71 -9.92 7.47
N ALA A 37 -0.88 -8.63 7.22
CA ALA A 37 -0.33 -7.57 8.07
C ALA A 37 -0.89 -7.65 9.50
N VAL A 38 -2.19 -7.88 9.65
CA VAL A 38 -2.83 -8.01 10.96
C VAL A 38 -2.26 -9.21 11.71
N GLN A 39 -2.10 -10.35 11.03
CA GLN A 39 -1.52 -11.55 11.64
C GLN A 39 -0.09 -11.30 12.12
N ASP A 40 0.73 -10.68 11.28
CA ASP A 40 2.14 -10.42 11.60
C ASP A 40 2.27 -9.44 12.77
N LEU A 41 1.53 -8.34 12.75
CA LEU A 41 1.58 -7.32 13.80
C LEU A 41 1.02 -7.84 15.14
N SER A 42 -0.06 -8.61 15.09
CA SER A 42 -0.67 -9.16 16.31
C SER A 42 0.22 -10.20 16.97
N ARG A 43 0.99 -10.96 16.18
CA ARG A 43 1.88 -11.99 16.69
C ARG A 43 3.19 -11.42 17.24
N ASP A 44 3.82 -10.51 16.50
CA ASP A 44 5.20 -10.09 16.75
C ASP A 44 5.32 -8.74 17.46
N GLU A 45 4.29 -7.89 17.41
CA GLU A 45 4.40 -6.49 17.81
C GLU A 45 3.41 -6.06 18.92
N ASP A 46 2.75 -6.99 19.55
CA ASP A 46 1.76 -6.71 20.62
C ASP A 46 0.63 -5.76 20.20
N LEU A 47 0.35 -5.67 18.90
CA LEU A 47 -0.77 -4.87 18.41
C LEU A 47 -2.07 -5.66 18.55
N GLU A 48 -2.91 -5.25 19.49
CA GLU A 48 -4.23 -5.83 19.67
C GLU A 48 -5.21 -5.21 18.68
N THR A 49 -5.33 -5.83 17.51
CA THR A 49 -6.29 -5.41 16.50
C THR A 49 -6.83 -6.63 15.75
N THR A 50 -7.92 -6.42 15.03
CA THR A 50 -8.53 -7.46 14.21
C THR A 50 -8.53 -7.02 12.74
N VAL A 51 -8.68 -8.00 11.82
CA VAL A 51 -8.82 -7.71 10.40
C VAL A 51 -10.01 -6.76 10.17
N LYS A 52 -11.09 -6.95 10.90
CA LYS A 52 -12.28 -6.09 10.84
C LYS A 52 -11.94 -4.64 11.18
N ASP A 53 -11.22 -4.43 12.28
CA ASP A 53 -10.86 -3.08 12.73
C ASP A 53 -9.94 -2.38 11.73
N VAL A 54 -9.00 -3.10 11.16
CA VAL A 54 -8.09 -2.56 10.15
C VAL A 54 -8.83 -2.22 8.86
N LYS A 55 -9.74 -3.08 8.41
CA LYS A 55 -10.57 -2.78 7.23
C LYS A 55 -11.41 -1.53 7.45
N LEU A 56 -12.00 -1.40 8.64
CA LEU A 56 -12.79 -0.22 9.01
C LEU A 56 -11.90 1.04 9.06
N ALA A 57 -10.70 0.93 9.61
CA ALA A 57 -9.76 2.04 9.65
C ALA A 57 -9.39 2.51 8.24
N PHE A 58 -9.15 1.61 7.29
CA PHE A 58 -8.90 1.98 5.91
C PHE A 58 -10.12 2.58 5.22
N HIS A 59 -11.30 2.14 5.56
CA HIS A 59 -12.54 2.77 5.07
C HIS A 59 -12.59 4.26 5.47
N ASN A 60 -12.14 4.58 6.68
CA ASN A 60 -12.08 5.95 7.19
C ASN A 60 -10.72 6.60 6.93
N GLY A 61 -9.86 5.95 6.19
CA GLY A 61 -8.52 6.42 5.90
C GLY A 61 -8.49 7.66 5.02
N LYS A 62 -7.33 8.30 4.98
CA LYS A 62 -7.10 9.53 4.23
C LYS A 62 -6.06 9.30 3.15
N GLU A 63 -6.31 9.88 1.98
CA GLU A 63 -5.31 9.96 0.93
C GLU A 63 -4.42 11.16 1.22
N ILE A 64 -3.12 10.91 1.35
CA ILE A 64 -2.11 11.93 1.62
C ILE A 64 -0.90 11.75 0.70
N ASP A 65 -0.13 12.80 0.53
CA ASP A 65 1.19 12.69 -0.08
C ASP A 65 2.14 12.04 0.94
N LEU A 66 2.91 11.05 0.50
CA LEU A 66 3.87 10.38 1.35
C LEU A 66 5.10 11.27 1.56
N THR A 67 5.11 12.02 2.65
CA THR A 67 6.22 12.91 2.99
C THR A 67 7.49 12.12 3.29
N LYS A 68 8.65 12.76 3.16
CA LYS A 68 9.93 12.13 3.50
C LYS A 68 9.97 11.67 4.96
N ASP A 69 9.36 12.44 5.85
CA ASP A 69 9.33 12.11 7.27
C ASP A 69 8.61 10.79 7.54
N ILE A 70 7.40 10.62 6.99
CA ILE A 70 6.65 9.36 7.12
C ILE A 70 7.35 8.22 6.40
N TRP A 71 7.84 8.48 5.19
CA TRP A 71 8.53 7.45 4.39
C TRP A 71 9.75 6.90 5.11
N SER A 72 10.54 7.76 5.75
CA SER A 72 11.73 7.34 6.50
C SER A 72 11.41 6.44 7.69
N LYS A 73 10.21 6.56 8.25
CA LYS A 73 9.74 5.76 9.39
C LYS A 73 8.98 4.51 8.96
N LEU A 74 8.68 4.38 7.67
CA LEU A 74 7.83 3.31 7.16
C LEU A 74 8.49 1.95 7.30
N GLU A 75 7.79 1.02 7.95
CA GLU A 75 8.20 -0.37 8.15
C GLU A 75 7.65 -1.26 7.03
N ASN A 76 8.23 -2.43 6.88
CA ASN A 76 7.80 -3.46 5.93
C ASN A 76 7.90 -3.01 4.47
N THR A 77 8.98 -2.30 4.14
CA THR A 77 9.23 -1.82 2.79
C THR A 77 10.72 -1.81 2.48
N GLU A 78 11.07 -2.12 1.24
CA GLU A 78 12.43 -1.93 0.71
C GLU A 78 12.57 -0.58 0.00
N SER A 79 11.51 0.22 -0.11
CA SER A 79 11.52 1.47 -0.86
C SER A 79 12.53 2.50 -0.33
N ASN A 80 12.87 2.45 0.96
CA ASN A 80 13.88 3.32 1.55
C ASN A 80 15.31 2.99 1.11
N GLN A 81 15.51 1.83 0.49
CA GLN A 81 16.79 1.39 -0.06
C GLN A 81 16.94 1.70 -1.55
N ILE A 82 15.89 2.23 -2.17
CA ILE A 82 15.86 2.56 -3.59
C ILE A 82 16.14 4.06 -3.76
N LYS A 83 17.16 4.39 -4.55
CA LYS A 83 17.49 5.77 -4.88
C LYS A 83 16.94 6.13 -6.25
N LYS A 84 16.80 7.43 -6.50
CA LYS A 84 16.39 7.93 -7.81
C LYS A 84 17.33 7.38 -8.90
N GLY A 85 16.73 6.82 -9.95
CA GLY A 85 17.46 6.21 -11.06
C GLY A 85 17.70 4.72 -10.92
N GLU A 86 17.38 4.10 -9.78
CA GLU A 86 17.66 2.68 -9.52
C GLU A 86 16.52 1.75 -9.95
N MET A 87 15.94 1.98 -11.13
CA MET A 87 14.81 1.17 -11.63
C MET A 87 15.17 -0.31 -11.79
N LYS A 88 16.42 -0.64 -12.07
CA LYS A 88 16.85 -2.04 -12.19
C LYS A 88 16.69 -2.82 -10.89
N LYS A 89 16.93 -2.18 -9.75
CA LYS A 89 16.69 -2.80 -8.45
C LYS A 89 15.20 -3.12 -8.25
N VAL A 90 14.33 -2.23 -8.70
CA VAL A 90 12.88 -2.44 -8.63
C VAL A 90 12.45 -3.60 -9.50
N GLU A 91 13.02 -3.74 -10.69
CA GLU A 91 12.75 -4.88 -11.58
C GLU A 91 13.12 -6.22 -10.95
N VAL A 92 14.26 -6.27 -10.27
CA VAL A 92 14.70 -7.49 -9.56
C VAL A 92 13.73 -7.83 -8.43
N LEU A 93 13.33 -6.86 -7.64
CA LEU A 93 12.37 -7.05 -6.54
C LEU A 93 11.00 -7.50 -7.07
N ALA A 94 10.52 -6.90 -8.15
CA ALA A 94 9.25 -7.27 -8.76
C ALA A 94 9.25 -8.73 -9.25
N LYS A 95 10.32 -9.18 -9.86
CA LYS A 95 10.47 -10.57 -10.27
C LYS A 95 10.51 -11.52 -9.07
N GLN A 96 11.24 -11.15 -8.02
CA GLN A 96 11.38 -11.95 -6.82
C GLN A 96 10.03 -12.18 -6.13
N TYR A 97 9.17 -11.16 -6.11
CA TYR A 97 7.86 -11.23 -5.46
C TYR A 97 6.72 -11.53 -6.44
N ASN A 98 7.03 -11.82 -7.69
CA ASN A 98 6.05 -12.15 -8.73
C ASN A 98 4.98 -11.07 -8.88
N LYS A 99 5.40 -9.81 -8.87
CA LYS A 99 4.53 -8.63 -8.95
C LYS A 99 4.50 -8.04 -10.36
N SER A 100 3.61 -7.07 -10.58
CA SER A 100 3.45 -6.35 -11.84
C SER A 100 4.76 -5.73 -12.33
N LEU A 101 4.92 -5.64 -13.65
CA LEU A 101 6.13 -5.10 -14.25
C LEU A 101 6.34 -3.62 -13.87
N PRO A 102 7.54 -3.23 -13.45
CA PRO A 102 7.83 -1.83 -13.10
C PRO A 102 7.54 -0.83 -14.22
N SER A 103 7.65 -1.22 -15.48
CA SER A 103 7.32 -0.36 -16.62
C SER A 103 5.85 0.05 -16.64
N GLU A 104 4.94 -0.85 -16.31
CA GLU A 104 3.52 -0.57 -16.21
C GLU A 104 3.21 0.31 -15.00
N LEU A 105 3.83 0.01 -13.87
CA LEU A 105 3.71 0.81 -12.66
C LEU A 105 4.25 2.23 -12.86
N LYS A 106 5.36 2.37 -13.59
CA LYS A 106 5.91 3.67 -13.95
C LYS A 106 4.90 4.52 -14.71
N LYS A 107 4.25 3.95 -15.73
CA LYS A 107 3.22 4.65 -16.50
C LYS A 107 2.05 5.08 -15.63
N ALA A 108 1.58 4.18 -14.77
CA ALA A 108 0.46 4.47 -13.87
C ALA A 108 0.81 5.59 -12.89
N LEU A 109 2.01 5.54 -12.29
CA LEU A 109 2.47 6.56 -11.35
C LEU A 109 2.60 7.94 -12.02
N LEU A 110 3.15 8.00 -13.23
CA LEU A 110 3.31 9.25 -13.96
C LEU A 110 1.96 9.86 -14.36
N LYS A 111 0.96 9.04 -14.61
CA LYS A 111 -0.41 9.50 -14.91
C LYS A 111 -1.20 9.86 -13.65
N GLY A 112 -0.73 9.46 -12.47
CA GLY A 112 -1.48 9.58 -11.23
C GLY A 112 -2.61 8.57 -11.09
N ASP A 113 -2.69 7.60 -11.97
CA ASP A 113 -3.77 6.59 -12.03
C ASP A 113 -3.25 5.24 -11.53
N TYR A 114 -2.99 5.18 -10.25
CA TYR A 114 -2.44 3.98 -9.60
C TYR A 114 -3.17 3.71 -8.28
N GLY A 115 -3.23 2.44 -7.90
CA GLY A 115 -3.74 2.04 -6.59
C GLY A 115 -2.86 2.61 -5.48
N ARG A 116 -3.46 3.23 -4.49
CA ARG A 116 -2.72 3.88 -3.41
C ARG A 116 -2.07 2.83 -2.52
N PRO A 117 -0.74 2.89 -2.28
CA PRO A 117 -0.13 2.08 -1.23
C PRO A 117 -0.84 2.32 0.10
N MET A 118 -1.00 1.25 0.88
CA MET A 118 -1.78 1.27 2.11
C MET A 118 -0.86 1.24 3.32
N ILE A 119 -0.98 2.25 4.18
CA ILE A 119 -0.16 2.39 5.38
C ILE A 119 -1.05 2.38 6.60
N LEU A 120 -0.71 1.54 7.57
CA LEU A 120 -1.38 1.48 8.87
C LEU A 120 -0.54 2.22 9.90
N LYS A 121 -1.12 3.24 10.50
CA LYS A 121 -0.49 3.99 11.60
C LYS A 121 -1.02 3.48 12.93
N PHE A 122 -0.10 3.15 13.85
CA PHE A 122 -0.44 2.78 15.22
C PHE A 122 0.61 3.37 16.17
N GLY A 123 0.15 4.20 17.10
CA GLY A 123 1.06 5.02 17.91
C GLY A 123 1.92 5.91 17.01
N ASP A 124 3.23 5.86 17.18
CA ASP A 124 4.19 6.60 16.35
C ASP A 124 4.78 5.76 15.21
N ARG A 125 4.22 4.57 14.97
CA ARG A 125 4.73 3.65 13.96
C ARG A 125 3.88 3.67 12.70
N TYR A 126 4.53 3.43 11.57
CA TYR A 126 3.91 3.37 10.25
C TYR A 126 4.30 2.05 9.59
N HIS A 127 3.32 1.20 9.31
CA HIS A 127 3.54 -0.12 8.72
C HIS A 127 2.93 -0.17 7.34
N LEU A 128 3.72 -0.53 6.32
CA LEU A 128 3.20 -0.71 4.97
C LEU A 128 2.41 -2.03 4.92
N VAL A 129 1.14 -1.92 4.62
CA VAL A 129 0.25 -3.08 4.45
C VAL A 129 0.35 -3.62 3.02
N ALA A 130 0.32 -2.73 2.04
CA ALA A 130 0.35 -3.11 0.62
C ALA A 130 0.94 -1.99 -0.23
N GLY A 131 1.54 -2.34 -1.37
CA GLY A 131 2.03 -1.39 -2.34
C GLY A 131 3.55 -1.18 -2.34
N ASN A 132 4.32 -2.13 -1.81
CA ASN A 132 5.77 -2.02 -1.75
C ASN A 132 6.42 -1.79 -3.13
N THR A 133 6.00 -2.54 -4.16
CA THR A 133 6.56 -2.39 -5.51
C THR A 133 6.24 -1.01 -6.08
N ARG A 134 5.06 -0.49 -5.82
CA ARG A 134 4.67 0.88 -6.23
C ARG A 134 5.53 1.93 -5.55
N LEU A 135 5.81 1.78 -4.25
CA LEU A 135 6.70 2.69 -3.52
C LEU A 135 8.13 2.60 -4.02
N CYS A 136 8.63 1.41 -4.29
CA CYS A 136 9.96 1.23 -4.86
C CYS A 136 10.07 1.90 -6.24
N THR A 137 9.05 1.76 -7.08
CA THR A 137 8.99 2.41 -8.39
C THR A 137 8.97 3.93 -8.25
N ALA A 138 8.16 4.47 -7.34
CA ALA A 138 8.10 5.90 -7.06
C ALA A 138 9.46 6.42 -6.58
N ALA A 139 10.14 5.68 -5.70
CA ALA A 139 11.48 6.05 -5.22
C ALA A 139 12.48 6.12 -6.38
N ALA A 140 12.47 5.12 -7.28
CA ALA A 140 13.35 5.11 -8.45
C ALA A 140 13.06 6.25 -9.42
N LEU A 141 11.80 6.70 -9.51
CA LEU A 141 11.41 7.86 -10.31
C LEU A 141 11.71 9.19 -9.63
N GLY A 142 12.01 9.18 -8.34
CA GLY A 142 12.25 10.39 -7.55
C GLY A 142 10.99 11.21 -7.31
N MET A 143 9.82 10.56 -7.26
CA MET A 143 8.54 11.25 -7.06
C MET A 143 7.94 10.95 -5.68
N THR A 144 7.07 11.85 -5.23
CA THR A 144 6.32 11.68 -3.99
C THR A 144 4.95 11.07 -4.33
N PRO A 145 4.71 9.80 -3.98
CA PRO A 145 3.43 9.17 -4.29
C PRO A 145 2.35 9.57 -3.30
N LYS A 146 1.10 9.43 -3.72
CA LYS A 146 -0.05 9.48 -2.82
C LYS A 146 -0.29 8.11 -2.24
N VAL A 147 -0.65 8.06 -0.97
CA VAL A 147 -0.90 6.83 -0.22
C VAL A 147 -2.21 6.94 0.54
N LEU A 148 -2.77 5.79 0.90
CA LEU A 148 -3.93 5.72 1.78
C LEU A 148 -3.41 5.36 3.19
N ILE A 149 -3.65 6.23 4.15
CA ILE A 149 -3.24 6.02 5.53
C ILE A 149 -4.44 5.81 6.44
N ALA A 150 -4.36 4.79 7.26
CA ALA A 150 -5.38 4.47 8.27
C ALA A 150 -4.74 4.41 9.65
N GLU A 151 -5.48 4.77 10.67
CA GLU A 151 -5.00 4.78 12.06
C GLU A 151 -5.85 3.87 12.93
N VAL A 152 -5.19 3.06 13.72
CA VAL A 152 -5.81 2.21 14.74
C VAL A 152 -5.31 2.55 16.13
#